data_dad63658a089c77766ebf5b61d2d14c8
#
_entry.id   dad63658a089c77766ebf5b61d2d14c8
#
_cell.length_a   1.000
_cell.length_b   1.000
_cell.length_c   1.000
_cell.angle_alpha   90.00
_cell.angle_beta   90.00
_cell.angle_gamma   90.00
#
_symmetry.space_group_name_H-M   'P 1'
#
loop_
_entity.id
_entity.type
_entity.pdbx_description
1 polymer ?
#
loop_
_entity_poly.entity_id
_entity_poly.type
_entity_poly.pdbx_seq_one_letter_code
_entity_poly.pdbx_strand_id
1 'polypeptide(L)'
;MYFFLVQCLYGDYMNLIYEDKKIKIVDCNTFFSRLKGFMFKKDIQHALLFNKCNSIHTFFMKSNIDVIMCDRDNNILYYYNNLSKNKIIFPKKNVDKTIELPVNFFNIKINTKVRID
;
A
#
# COMPACT_ATOMS: atom_id res chain seq x y z
N MET A 1 1.73 -0.13 20.18
CA MET A 1 1.56 0.69 18.99
C MET A 1 2.83 1.39 18.54
N TYR A 2 3.43 2.16 19.41
CA TYR A 2 4.70 2.81 19.14
C TYR A 2 5.78 1.80 18.74
N PHE A 3 5.81 0.67 19.41
CA PHE A 3 6.75 -0.41 19.15
C PHE A 3 6.65 -0.91 17.69
N PHE A 4 5.44 -1.07 17.20
CA PHE A 4 5.23 -1.50 15.81
C PHE A 4 5.77 -0.50 14.82
N LEU A 5 5.55 0.79 15.08
CA LEU A 5 6.07 1.83 14.21
C LEU A 5 7.59 1.80 14.15
N VAL A 6 8.22 1.67 15.31
CA VAL A 6 9.68 1.60 15.40
C VAL A 6 10.20 0.38 14.64
N GLN A 7 9.57 -0.77 14.83
CA GLN A 7 9.98 -1.99 14.16
C GLN A 7 9.85 -1.88 12.65
N CYS A 8 8.73 -1.35 12.18
CA CYS A 8 8.53 -1.13 10.76
C CYS A 8 9.54 -0.16 10.18
N LEU A 9 9.93 0.86 10.94
CA LEU A 9 10.90 1.85 10.46
C LEU A 9 12.32 1.32 10.35
N TYR A 10 12.70 0.40 11.23
CA TYR A 10 14.10 -0.02 11.33
C TYR A 10 14.40 -1.35 10.65
N GLY A 11 13.43 -2.20 10.45
CA GLY A 11 13.75 -3.55 10.02
C GLY A 11 13.33 -3.90 8.60
N ASP A 12 12.24 -3.34 8.13
CA ASP A 12 11.56 -3.95 7.03
C ASP A 12 11.15 -2.97 5.94
N TYR A 13 11.93 -1.93 5.73
CA TYR A 13 11.60 -1.07 4.61
C TYR A 13 12.47 -1.36 3.40
N MET A 14 11.85 -1.20 2.26
CA MET A 14 12.45 -1.40 0.96
C MET A 14 12.12 -0.17 0.13
N ASN A 15 12.39 -0.21 -1.15
CA ASN A 15 11.99 0.83 -2.08
C ASN A 15 10.98 0.26 -3.06
N LEU A 16 9.91 1.01 -3.27
CA LEU A 16 8.95 0.75 -4.34
C LEU A 16 9.33 1.63 -5.51
N ILE A 17 9.56 1.01 -6.64
CA ILE A 17 10.05 1.70 -7.83
C ILE A 17 9.04 1.52 -8.95
N TYR A 18 8.67 2.63 -9.55
CA TYR A 18 7.80 2.63 -10.72
C TYR A 18 8.32 3.69 -11.68
N GLU A 19 8.71 3.24 -12.88
CA GLU A 19 9.40 4.08 -13.85
C GLU A 19 10.64 4.72 -13.20
N ASP A 20 10.76 6.05 -13.21
CA ASP A 20 11.96 6.74 -12.71
C ASP A 20 11.81 7.23 -11.26
N LYS A 21 10.70 6.88 -10.59
CA LYS A 21 10.46 7.34 -9.23
C LYS A 21 10.50 6.20 -8.25
N LYS A 22 10.92 6.53 -7.04
CA LYS A 22 10.89 5.55 -5.95
C LYS A 22 10.37 6.18 -4.67
N ILE A 23 9.81 5.33 -3.81
CA ILE A 23 9.33 5.72 -2.49
C ILE A 23 9.66 4.59 -1.53
N LYS A 24 9.97 4.94 -0.29
CA LYS A 24 10.14 3.95 0.77
C LYS A 24 8.84 3.17 0.93
N ILE A 25 8.95 1.84 1.02
CA ILE A 25 7.81 0.97 1.27
C ILE A 25 8.11 0.09 2.47
N VAL A 26 7.14 -0.02 3.37
CA VAL A 26 7.26 -0.79 4.61
C VAL A 26 6.41 -2.05 4.48
N ASP A 27 7.00 -3.20 4.79
CA ASP A 27 6.29 -4.47 4.77
C ASP A 27 5.45 -4.62 6.03
N CYS A 28 4.13 -4.63 5.86
CA CYS A 28 3.18 -4.81 6.95
C CYS A 28 2.88 -6.29 7.10
N ASN A 29 3.73 -7.02 7.84
CA ASN A 29 3.65 -8.47 7.96
C ASN A 29 3.08 -8.95 9.29
N THR A 30 2.78 -8.06 10.22
CA THR A 30 2.14 -8.43 11.49
C THR A 30 0.64 -8.19 11.40
N PHE A 31 -0.13 -8.88 12.27
CA PHE A 31 -1.57 -8.70 12.33
C PHE A 31 -1.95 -7.23 12.54
N PHE A 32 -1.32 -6.60 13.54
CA PHE A 32 -1.64 -5.20 13.86
C PHE A 32 -1.24 -4.23 12.78
N SER A 33 -0.08 -4.42 12.16
CA SER A 33 0.35 -3.53 11.08
C SER A 33 -0.59 -3.64 9.88
N ARG A 34 -1.06 -4.85 9.57
CA ARG A 34 -1.99 -5.05 8.46
C ARG A 34 -3.35 -4.45 8.77
N LEU A 35 -3.83 -4.63 9.99
CA LEU A 35 -5.12 -4.08 10.40
C LEU A 35 -5.09 -2.55 10.40
N LYS A 36 -4.00 -1.98 10.88
CA LYS A 36 -3.88 -0.54 11.02
C LYS A 36 -3.65 0.17 9.68
N GLY A 37 -2.73 -0.34 8.86
CA GLY A 37 -2.37 0.35 7.63
C GLY A 37 -2.04 1.82 7.91
N PHE A 38 -2.69 2.72 7.19
CA PHE A 38 -2.57 4.15 7.41
C PHE A 38 -3.69 4.75 8.25
N MET A 39 -4.42 3.92 8.99
CA MET A 39 -5.48 4.42 9.88
C MET A 39 -4.90 5.49 10.82
N PHE A 40 -5.64 6.58 10.98
CA PHE A 40 -5.29 7.72 11.85
C PHE A 40 -4.06 8.51 11.40
N LYS A 41 -3.49 8.23 10.24
CA LYS A 41 -2.36 9.00 9.71
C LYS A 41 -2.84 10.15 8.84
N LYS A 42 -2.30 11.35 9.10
CA LYS A 42 -2.57 12.54 8.30
C LYS A 42 -1.55 12.75 7.20
N ASP A 43 -0.29 12.60 7.54
CA ASP A 43 0.85 12.87 6.66
C ASP A 43 1.42 11.54 6.18
N ILE A 44 1.03 11.13 4.99
CA ILE A 44 1.47 9.85 4.43
C ILE A 44 2.63 10.13 3.49
N GLN A 45 3.83 9.69 3.88
CA GLN A 45 5.06 9.99 3.14
C GLN A 45 5.80 8.74 2.66
N HIS A 46 5.24 7.57 2.90
CA HIS A 46 5.82 6.30 2.45
C HIS A 46 4.69 5.36 2.05
N ALA A 47 5.05 4.25 1.43
CA ALA A 47 4.10 3.24 1.01
C ALA A 47 4.04 2.11 2.04
N LEU A 48 2.94 1.37 2.04
CA LEU A 48 2.76 0.15 2.84
C LEU A 48 2.49 -1.02 1.92
N LEU A 49 3.19 -2.12 2.17
CA LEU A 49 3.03 -3.36 1.42
C LEU A 49 2.28 -4.39 2.25
N PHE A 50 1.25 -4.94 1.66
CA PHE A 50 0.47 -6.04 2.25
C PHE A 50 0.59 -7.24 1.33
N ASN A 51 1.47 -8.18 1.69
CA ASN A 51 1.64 -9.41 0.93
C ASN A 51 0.46 -10.34 1.17
N LYS A 52 0.12 -11.13 0.15
CA LYS A 52 -0.99 -12.10 0.23
C LYS A 52 -2.26 -11.43 0.72
N CYS A 53 -2.55 -10.27 0.14
CA CYS A 53 -3.69 -9.45 0.53
C CYS A 53 -4.38 -8.97 -0.73
N ASN A 54 -5.68 -9.24 -0.83
CA ASN A 54 -6.46 -8.90 -2.02
C ASN A 54 -7.66 -8.02 -1.73
N SER A 55 -7.74 -7.48 -0.51
CA SER A 55 -8.87 -6.64 -0.09
C SER A 55 -8.41 -5.65 0.95
N ILE A 56 -9.06 -4.50 1.02
CA ILE A 56 -8.75 -3.46 2.02
C ILE A 56 -10.02 -2.71 2.41
N HIS A 57 -9.90 -1.95 3.49
CA HIS A 57 -10.88 -0.93 3.86
C HIS A 57 -10.18 0.37 4.20
N THR A 58 -10.93 1.47 4.12
CA THR A 58 -10.40 2.79 4.47
C THR A 58 -11.13 3.40 5.67
N PHE A 59 -11.68 2.56 6.55
CA PHE A 59 -12.29 3.04 7.79
C PHE A 59 -11.24 3.69 8.67
N PHE A 60 -11.62 4.78 9.33
CA PHE A 60 -10.76 5.54 10.25
C PHE A 60 -9.55 6.18 9.59
N MET A 61 -9.52 6.27 8.27
CA MET A 61 -8.48 7.02 7.57
C MET A 61 -8.69 8.51 7.77
N LYS A 62 -7.59 9.25 7.90
CA LYS A 62 -7.63 10.73 7.99
C LYS A 62 -7.29 11.39 6.67
N SER A 63 -6.74 10.65 5.75
CA SER A 63 -6.37 11.13 4.43
C SER A 63 -6.84 10.13 3.39
N ASN A 64 -7.13 10.61 2.20
CA ASN A 64 -7.31 9.73 1.06
C ASN A 64 -5.97 9.10 0.71
N ILE A 65 -6.01 7.96 0.04
CA ILE A 65 -4.80 7.24 -0.37
C ILE A 65 -4.96 6.74 -1.80
N ASP A 66 -3.82 6.45 -2.42
CA ASP A 66 -3.80 5.64 -3.63
C ASP A 66 -3.59 4.18 -3.24
N VAL A 67 -4.17 3.28 -4.00
CA VAL A 67 -4.03 1.85 -3.77
C VAL A 67 -3.70 1.16 -5.09
N ILE A 68 -2.65 0.35 -5.04
CA ILE A 68 -2.26 -0.51 -6.17
C ILE A 68 -2.48 -1.96 -5.73
N MET A 69 -3.10 -2.75 -6.60
CA MET A 69 -3.23 -4.19 -6.38
C MET A 69 -2.52 -4.94 -7.49
N CYS A 70 -1.59 -5.80 -7.11
CA CYS A 70 -0.71 -6.50 -8.03
C CYS A 70 -0.89 -8.00 -7.94
N ASP A 71 -0.57 -8.69 -9.02
CA ASP A 71 -0.46 -10.15 -9.02
C ASP A 71 0.89 -10.59 -8.44
N ARG A 72 1.16 -11.89 -8.51
CA ARG A 72 2.40 -12.48 -7.98
C ARG A 72 3.66 -11.95 -8.65
N ASP A 73 3.54 -11.53 -9.89
CA ASP A 73 4.67 -11.04 -10.68
C ASP A 73 4.77 -9.53 -10.68
N ASN A 74 4.05 -8.88 -9.77
CA ASN A 74 4.04 -7.41 -9.61
C ASN A 74 3.43 -6.66 -10.78
N ASN A 75 2.62 -7.33 -11.58
CA ASN A 75 1.81 -6.65 -12.58
C ASN A 75 0.65 -5.94 -11.88
N ILE A 76 0.44 -4.68 -12.24
CA ILE A 76 -0.62 -3.87 -11.64
C ILE A 76 -1.95 -4.26 -12.29
N LEU A 77 -2.83 -4.86 -11.51
CA LEU A 77 -4.15 -5.28 -11.96
C LEU A 77 -5.22 -4.23 -11.69
N TYR A 78 -5.11 -3.53 -10.56
CA TYR A 78 -6.06 -2.48 -10.17
C TYR A 78 -5.32 -1.30 -9.59
N TYR A 79 -5.82 -0.11 -9.88
CA TYR A 79 -5.30 1.12 -9.33
C TYR A 79 -6.47 1.99 -8.88
N TYR A 80 -6.49 2.36 -7.61
CA TYR A 80 -7.51 3.24 -7.04
C TYR A 80 -6.84 4.55 -6.68
N ASN A 81 -7.12 5.57 -7.46
CA ASN A 81 -6.55 6.89 -7.23
C ASN A 81 -7.44 7.69 -6.29
N ASN A 82 -6.84 8.28 -5.28
CA ASN A 82 -7.53 9.18 -4.36
C ASN A 82 -8.74 8.50 -3.70
N LEU A 83 -8.53 7.31 -3.19
CA LEU A 83 -9.56 6.53 -2.53
C LEU A 83 -9.94 7.19 -1.23
N SER A 84 -11.23 7.51 -1.08
CA SER A 84 -11.73 8.24 0.08
C SER A 84 -11.97 7.32 1.28
N LYS A 85 -12.31 7.94 2.41
CA LYS A 85 -12.62 7.24 3.66
C LYS A 85 -13.87 6.37 3.52
N ASN A 86 -13.98 5.41 4.42
CA ASN A 86 -15.19 4.58 4.62
C ASN A 86 -15.56 3.78 3.38
N LYS A 87 -14.55 3.27 2.70
CA LYS A 87 -14.70 2.41 1.53
C LYS A 87 -14.21 1.00 1.86
N ILE A 88 -14.77 0.04 1.16
CA ILE A 88 -14.31 -1.34 1.19
C ILE A 88 -14.01 -1.76 -0.25
N ILE A 89 -12.82 -2.32 -0.45
CA ILE A 89 -12.50 -3.01 -1.69
C ILE A 89 -12.57 -4.50 -1.36
N PHE A 90 -13.58 -5.16 -1.91
CA PHE A 90 -13.79 -6.58 -1.67
C PHE A 90 -12.70 -7.41 -2.36
N PRO A 91 -12.51 -8.67 -1.94
CA PRO A 91 -11.46 -9.51 -2.51
C PRO A 91 -11.50 -9.56 -4.03
N LYS A 92 -10.33 -9.38 -4.64
CA LYS A 92 -10.15 -9.39 -6.09
C LYS A 92 -9.35 -10.61 -6.50
N LYS A 93 -9.86 -11.30 -7.52
CA LYS A 93 -9.20 -12.49 -8.05
C LYS A 93 -7.84 -12.13 -8.63
N ASN A 94 -6.87 -13.02 -8.44
CA ASN A 94 -5.50 -12.90 -8.94
C ASN A 94 -4.65 -11.83 -8.28
N VAL A 95 -5.20 -11.10 -7.32
CA VAL A 95 -4.42 -10.13 -6.55
C VAL A 95 -3.67 -10.86 -5.46
N ASP A 96 -2.35 -10.63 -5.41
CA ASP A 96 -1.46 -11.20 -4.41
C ASP A 96 -0.97 -10.14 -3.43
N LYS A 97 -0.74 -8.93 -3.91
CA LYS A 97 -0.22 -7.83 -3.08
C LYS A 97 -1.10 -6.61 -3.22
N THR A 98 -1.26 -5.91 -2.10
CA THR A 98 -1.93 -4.62 -2.05
C THR A 98 -0.93 -3.60 -1.49
N ILE A 99 -0.84 -2.45 -2.14
CA ILE A 99 0.10 -1.39 -1.76
C ILE A 99 -0.69 -0.11 -1.53
N GLU A 100 -0.53 0.49 -0.35
CA GLU A 100 -1.10 1.80 -0.03
C GLU A 100 -0.05 2.87 -0.23
N LEU A 101 -0.44 3.99 -0.83
CA LEU A 101 0.49 5.04 -1.28
C LEU A 101 -0.08 6.42 -0.96
N PRO A 102 0.80 7.43 -0.84
CA PRO A 102 0.33 8.82 -0.87
C PRO A 102 -0.36 9.10 -2.20
N VAL A 103 -1.39 9.95 -2.14
CA VAL A 103 -2.18 10.29 -3.33
C VAL A 103 -1.29 10.91 -4.41
N ASN A 104 -1.46 10.43 -5.63
CA ASN A 104 -0.79 10.97 -6.83
C ASN A 104 0.73 10.87 -6.81
N PHE A 105 1.30 9.97 -6.00
CA PHE A 105 2.75 9.85 -5.97
C PHE A 105 3.28 9.34 -7.31
N PHE A 106 2.66 8.31 -7.86
CA PHE A 106 3.00 7.76 -9.19
C PHE A 106 1.88 8.05 -10.19
N ASN A 107 2.24 8.14 -11.44
CA ASN A 107 1.29 8.16 -12.55
C ASN A 107 1.12 6.73 -13.06
N ILE A 108 0.25 5.98 -12.42
CA ILE A 108 0.12 4.54 -12.62
C ILE A 108 -0.70 4.20 -13.85
N LYS A 109 -0.24 3.18 -14.57
CA LYS A 109 -0.97 2.57 -15.68
C LYS A 109 -1.20 1.10 -15.41
N ILE A 110 -2.43 0.64 -15.65
CA ILE A 110 -2.78 -0.77 -15.50
C ILE A 110 -1.97 -1.61 -16.49
N ASN A 111 -1.65 -2.84 -16.08
CA ASN A 111 -0.88 -3.80 -16.87
C ASN A 111 0.60 -3.42 -17.06
N THR A 112 1.09 -2.56 -16.19
CA THR A 112 2.53 -2.31 -16.06
C THR A 112 3.02 -2.92 -14.76
N LYS A 113 4.31 -2.91 -14.53
CA LYS A 113 4.91 -3.54 -13.34
C LYS A 113 5.50 -2.52 -12.40
N VAL A 114 5.45 -2.85 -11.11
CA VAL A 114 6.25 -2.18 -10.08
C VAL A 114 7.43 -3.08 -9.74
N ARG A 115 8.47 -2.50 -9.14
CA ARG A 115 9.60 -3.23 -8.59
C ARG A 115 9.75 -2.89 -7.12
N ILE A 116 10.01 -3.90 -6.31
CA ILE A 116 10.26 -3.74 -4.88
C ILE A 116 11.67 -4.25 -4.61
N ASP A 117 12.50 -3.35 -4.09
CA ASP A 117 13.92 -3.61 -3.89
C ASP A 117 14.34 -3.41 -2.45
#